data_7ec1dc37155512051c49112c8abf3914
#
_entry.id   7ec1dc37155512051c49112c8abf3914
#
_cell.length_a   1.000
_cell.length_b   1.000
_cell.length_c   1.000
_cell.angle_alpha   90.00
_cell.angle_beta   90.00
_cell.angle_gamma   90.00
#
_symmetry.space_group_name_H-M   'P 1'
#
loop_
_entity.id
_entity.type
_entity.pdbx_description
1 polymer ?
#
loop_
_entity_poly.entity_id
_entity_poly.type
_entity_poly.pdbx_seq_one_letter_code
_entity_poly.pdbx_strand_id
1 'polypeptide(L)'
;MGEQRLDSWREADTPARAEFVDVLFRRHYSALLRLGVVMLGSREAAEDAVQDAFVALHRHRRSLRDPEAAEAYLRAAVLNRCRSWVRRQVTQRATRPLMLVRDHQESPEDTTVGRHEVESLVAVMRTLARRQREVLACRYVLELSVMETAQLLQISEGSVKAHTHRGLRSLQQRIEVAL
;
A
#
# COMPACT_ATOMS: atom_id res chain seq x y z
N MET A 1 22.27 31.62 -12.78
CA MET A 1 21.09 32.02 -11.98
C MET A 1 20.24 30.82 -11.47
N GLY A 2 20.73 29.59 -11.59
CA GLY A 2 20.02 28.36 -11.15
C GLY A 2 20.47 27.81 -9.78
N GLU A 3 21.66 28.11 -9.34
CA GLU A 3 22.24 27.52 -8.12
C GLU A 3 21.72 28.16 -6.81
N GLN A 4 21.37 29.43 -6.82
CA GLN A 4 20.84 30.12 -5.63
C GLN A 4 19.43 29.65 -5.23
N ARG A 5 18.64 29.03 -6.11
CA ARG A 5 17.34 28.42 -5.75
C ARG A 5 17.49 27.06 -5.07
N LEU A 6 18.59 26.35 -5.31
CA LEU A 6 18.83 25.03 -4.73
C LEU A 6 19.31 25.10 -3.28
N ASP A 7 19.99 26.18 -2.89
CA ASP A 7 20.47 26.38 -1.52
C ASP A 7 19.41 26.88 -0.56
N SER A 8 18.39 27.62 -1.04
CA SER A 8 17.26 28.06 -0.21
C SER A 8 16.41 26.90 0.33
N TRP A 9 16.43 25.75 -0.33
CA TRP A 9 15.78 24.53 0.13
C TRP A 9 16.58 23.76 1.20
N ARG A 10 17.86 24.08 1.35
CA ARG A 10 18.73 23.49 2.39
C ARG A 10 18.54 24.14 3.74
N GLU A 11 18.17 25.43 3.76
CA GLU A 11 18.01 26.25 4.97
C GLU A 11 16.55 26.58 5.30
N ALA A 12 15.60 26.41 4.36
CA ALA A 12 14.19 26.68 4.60
C ALA A 12 13.64 25.71 5.65
N ASP A 13 13.51 26.28 6.75
CA ASP A 13 13.12 25.88 8.07
C ASP A 13 11.77 25.13 8.12
N THR A 14 11.66 24.31 9.08
CA THR A 14 10.61 23.47 9.67
C THR A 14 9.14 23.69 9.19
N PRO A 15 8.54 24.86 9.00
CA PRO A 15 7.14 25.03 8.61
C PRO A 15 6.86 24.63 7.15
N ALA A 16 7.66 25.06 6.16
CA ALA A 16 7.40 24.75 4.74
C ALA A 16 7.55 23.24 4.45
N ARG A 17 8.38 22.54 5.21
CA ARG A 17 8.58 21.10 5.09
C ARG A 17 7.51 20.28 5.80
N ALA A 18 6.98 20.79 6.91
CA ALA A 18 5.82 20.19 7.56
C ALA A 18 4.59 20.32 6.64
N GLU A 19 4.41 21.47 6.02
CA GLU A 19 3.36 21.72 5.04
C GLU A 19 3.48 20.78 3.82
N PHE A 20 4.69 20.53 3.32
CA PHE A 20 4.91 19.57 2.23
C PHE A 20 4.48 18.13 2.59
N VAL A 21 4.84 17.65 3.78
CA VAL A 21 4.40 16.31 4.24
C VAL A 21 2.90 16.27 4.45
N ASP A 22 2.30 17.35 4.94
CA ASP A 22 0.86 17.47 5.12
C ASP A 22 0.10 17.45 3.78
N VAL A 23 0.60 18.15 2.77
CA VAL A 23 0.05 18.09 1.40
C VAL A 23 0.12 16.66 0.84
N LEU A 24 1.26 15.99 0.98
CA LEU A 24 1.40 14.60 0.56
C LEU A 24 0.46 13.67 1.34
N PHE A 25 0.30 13.89 2.64
CA PHE A 25 -0.62 13.12 3.47
C PHE A 25 -2.06 13.26 2.94
N ARG A 26 -2.56 14.49 2.82
CA ARG A 26 -3.93 14.74 2.33
C ARG A 26 -4.16 14.12 0.95
N ARG A 27 -3.17 14.20 0.07
CA ARG A 27 -3.27 13.70 -1.31
C ARG A 27 -3.23 12.18 -1.41
N HIS A 28 -2.37 11.53 -0.65
CA HIS A 28 -2.04 10.12 -0.88
C HIS A 28 -2.54 9.16 0.20
N TYR A 29 -2.92 9.67 1.40
CA TYR A 29 -3.30 8.83 2.54
C TYR A 29 -4.38 7.81 2.19
N SER A 30 -5.48 8.25 1.58
CA SER A 30 -6.62 7.36 1.28
C SER A 30 -6.27 6.25 0.29
N ALA A 31 -5.46 6.55 -0.74
CA ALA A 31 -5.01 5.56 -1.71
C ALA A 31 -4.03 4.56 -1.08
N LEU A 32 -3.10 5.04 -0.25
CA LEU A 32 -2.14 4.20 0.48
C LEU A 32 -2.83 3.34 1.54
N LEU A 33 -3.86 3.87 2.21
CA LEU A 33 -4.66 3.10 3.16
C LEU A 33 -5.41 1.98 2.45
N ARG A 34 -6.06 2.25 1.31
CA ARG A 34 -6.71 1.21 0.50
C ARG A 34 -5.72 0.14 0.05
N LEU A 35 -4.52 0.53 -0.39
CA LEU A 35 -3.45 -0.42 -0.70
C LEU A 35 -3.15 -1.32 0.50
N GLY A 36 -2.95 -0.72 1.69
CA GLY A 36 -2.68 -1.44 2.93
C GLY A 36 -3.79 -2.43 3.28
N VAL A 37 -5.06 -2.01 3.20
CA VAL A 37 -6.22 -2.86 3.48
C VAL A 37 -6.28 -4.05 2.51
N VAL A 38 -6.10 -3.85 1.22
CA VAL A 38 -6.06 -4.93 0.22
C VAL A 38 -4.91 -5.90 0.47
N MET A 39 -3.76 -5.38 0.91
CA MET A 39 -2.57 -6.20 1.17
C MET A 39 -2.68 -6.99 2.49
N LEU A 40 -3.22 -6.40 3.54
CA LEU A 40 -3.19 -6.91 4.92
C LEU A 40 -4.54 -7.49 5.37
N GLY A 41 -5.66 -6.99 4.84
CA GLY A 41 -7.01 -7.37 5.23
C GLY A 41 -7.40 -6.87 6.62
N SER A 42 -6.67 -5.94 7.19
CA SER A 42 -6.95 -5.28 8.46
C SER A 42 -6.72 -3.78 8.27
N ARG A 43 -7.72 -2.99 8.62
CA ARG A 43 -7.67 -1.54 8.56
C ARG A 43 -6.64 -0.99 9.53
N GLU A 44 -6.63 -1.50 10.77
CA GLU A 44 -5.68 -1.11 11.81
C GLU A 44 -4.22 -1.36 11.36
N ALA A 45 -3.91 -2.57 10.87
CA ALA A 45 -2.58 -2.88 10.36
C ALA A 45 -2.20 -2.04 9.13
N ALA A 46 -3.18 -1.63 8.32
CA ALA A 46 -2.96 -0.76 7.17
C ALA A 46 -2.67 0.68 7.62
N GLU A 47 -3.41 1.20 8.61
CA GLU A 47 -3.18 2.52 9.21
C GLU A 47 -1.78 2.59 9.82
N ASP A 48 -1.36 1.60 10.58
CA ASP A 48 0.00 1.49 11.13
C ASP A 48 1.06 1.49 10.02
N ALA A 49 0.86 0.71 8.97
CA ALA A 49 1.81 0.64 7.86
C ALA A 49 1.95 1.99 7.12
N VAL A 50 0.84 2.71 6.96
CA VAL A 50 0.82 4.03 6.32
C VAL A 50 1.45 5.09 7.23
N GLN A 51 1.08 5.15 8.50
CA GLN A 51 1.66 6.07 9.48
C GLN A 51 3.18 5.91 9.56
N ASP A 52 3.64 4.69 9.69
CA ASP A 52 5.06 4.35 9.69
C ASP A 52 5.78 4.81 8.41
N ALA A 53 5.13 4.72 7.22
CA ALA A 53 5.71 5.20 5.98
C ALA A 53 5.87 6.72 5.98
N PHE A 54 4.88 7.47 6.49
CA PHE A 54 4.97 8.92 6.63
C PHE A 54 6.01 9.36 7.68
N VAL A 55 6.13 8.63 8.80
CA VAL A 55 7.20 8.86 9.79
C VAL A 55 8.57 8.63 9.15
N ALA A 56 8.73 7.59 8.34
CA ALA A 56 9.98 7.33 7.63
C ALA A 56 10.26 8.42 6.58
N LEU A 57 9.26 8.86 5.82
CA LEU A 57 9.40 9.99 4.89
C LEU A 57 9.89 11.24 5.64
N HIS A 58 9.26 11.56 6.78
CA HIS A 58 9.66 12.71 7.59
C HIS A 58 11.13 12.63 8.04
N ARG A 59 11.62 11.45 8.41
CA ARG A 59 13.02 11.23 8.77
C ARG A 59 13.98 11.35 7.58
N HIS A 60 13.56 10.89 6.40
CA HIS A 60 14.38 10.89 5.17
C HIS A 60 14.18 12.15 4.29
N ARG A 61 13.37 13.11 4.73
CA ARG A 61 12.99 14.32 3.99
C ARG A 61 14.16 15.13 3.41
N ARG A 62 15.35 15.03 4.02
CA ARG A 62 16.54 15.75 3.54
C ARG A 62 17.11 15.18 2.23
N SER A 63 16.85 13.93 1.93
CA SER A 63 17.33 13.25 0.71
C SER A 63 16.29 13.24 -0.41
N LEU A 64 15.01 13.53 -0.12
CA LEU A 64 13.94 13.57 -1.10
C LEU A 64 13.77 15.00 -1.61
N ARG A 65 14.33 15.26 -2.79
CA ARG A 65 14.41 16.60 -3.41
C ARG A 65 13.20 16.95 -4.26
N ASP A 66 12.33 15.99 -4.56
CA ASP A 66 11.26 16.07 -5.54
C ASP A 66 9.97 15.47 -4.99
N PRO A 67 8.80 16.13 -5.17
CA PRO A 67 7.49 15.60 -4.81
C PRO A 67 7.18 14.23 -5.43
N GLU A 68 7.56 14.01 -6.69
CA GLU A 68 7.36 12.73 -7.38
C GLU A 68 8.20 11.62 -6.73
N ALA A 69 9.44 11.93 -6.37
CA ALA A 69 10.31 11.01 -5.63
C ALA A 69 9.76 10.69 -4.23
N ALA A 70 9.15 11.67 -3.56
CA ALA A 70 8.51 11.46 -2.26
C ALA A 70 7.27 10.56 -2.37
N GLU A 71 6.46 10.75 -3.42
CA GLU A 71 5.31 9.89 -3.70
C GLU A 71 5.73 8.46 -4.02
N ALA A 72 6.71 8.28 -4.90
CA ALA A 72 7.27 6.96 -5.23
C ALA A 72 7.84 6.27 -3.98
N TYR A 73 8.53 7.03 -3.11
CA TYR A 73 9.02 6.55 -1.83
C TYR A 73 7.88 6.07 -0.92
N LEU A 74 6.81 6.85 -0.76
CA LEU A 74 5.66 6.47 0.07
C LEU A 74 5.01 5.17 -0.41
N ARG A 75 4.76 5.04 -1.71
CA ARG A 75 4.22 3.80 -2.31
C ARG A 75 5.11 2.59 -2.00
N ALA A 76 6.41 2.73 -2.21
CA ALA A 76 7.39 1.68 -1.91
C ALA A 76 7.47 1.36 -0.41
N ALA A 77 7.46 2.38 0.45
CA ALA A 77 7.54 2.22 1.90
C ALA A 77 6.32 1.46 2.44
N VAL A 78 5.09 1.85 2.08
CA VAL A 78 3.86 1.16 2.50
C VAL A 78 3.87 -0.29 2.02
N LEU A 79 4.18 -0.53 0.73
CA LEU A 79 4.22 -1.88 0.18
C LEU A 79 5.25 -2.78 0.91
N ASN A 80 6.43 -2.24 1.21
CA ASN A 80 7.47 -2.98 1.94
C ASN A 80 7.07 -3.27 3.40
N ARG A 81 6.35 -2.35 4.06
CA ARG A 81 5.79 -2.60 5.40
C ARG A 81 4.72 -3.68 5.36
N CYS A 82 3.82 -3.66 4.39
CA CYS A 82 2.85 -4.72 4.19
C CYS A 82 3.52 -6.09 3.99
N ARG A 83 4.55 -6.16 3.15
CA ARG A 83 5.33 -7.40 2.94
C ARG A 83 6.00 -7.90 4.21
N SER A 84 6.59 -6.99 4.99
CA SER A 84 7.25 -7.33 6.24
C SER A 84 6.26 -7.78 7.32
N TRP A 85 5.09 -7.17 7.38
CA TRP A 85 4.01 -7.57 8.27
C TRP A 85 3.53 -8.99 7.95
N VAL A 86 3.19 -9.27 6.68
CA VAL A 86 2.77 -10.62 6.24
C VAL A 86 3.83 -11.66 6.56
N ARG A 87 5.10 -11.37 6.30
CA ARG A 87 6.20 -12.28 6.62
C ARG A 87 6.27 -12.58 8.11
N ARG A 88 6.16 -11.56 8.97
CA ARG A 88 6.14 -11.73 10.44
C ARG A 88 4.98 -12.61 10.88
N GLN A 89 3.77 -12.38 10.33
CA GLN A 89 2.59 -13.19 10.65
C GLN A 89 2.78 -14.67 10.28
N VAL A 90 3.36 -14.94 9.11
CA VAL A 90 3.66 -16.33 8.70
C VAL A 90 4.65 -16.99 9.65
N THR A 91 5.72 -16.29 10.04
CA THR A 91 6.72 -16.81 10.99
C THR A 91 6.11 -17.04 12.37
N GLN A 92 5.30 -16.10 12.86
CA GLN A 92 4.63 -16.24 14.17
C GLN A 92 3.61 -17.39 14.18
N ARG A 93 2.90 -17.63 13.08
CA ARG A 93 1.99 -18.79 12.96
C ARG A 93 2.75 -20.13 12.92
N ALA A 94 3.95 -20.14 12.30
CA ALA A 94 4.79 -21.36 12.28
C ALA A 94 5.41 -21.69 13.64
N THR A 95 5.59 -20.70 14.52
CA THR A 95 6.21 -20.86 15.85
C THR A 95 5.22 -21.00 16.99
N ARG A 96 3.93 -20.73 16.78
CA ARG A 96 2.87 -20.89 17.78
C ARG A 96 2.11 -22.19 17.54
N PRO A 97 2.08 -23.16 18.53
CA PRO A 97 1.13 -24.27 18.48
C PRO A 97 -0.29 -23.68 18.60
N LEU A 98 -1.15 -24.10 17.69
CA LEU A 98 -2.60 -23.91 17.62
C LEU A 98 -3.28 -23.13 18.77
N MET A 99 -3.04 -21.86 18.90
CA MET A 99 -3.98 -20.97 19.58
C MET A 99 -4.77 -20.22 18.51
N LEU A 100 -6.08 -20.46 18.51
CA LEU A 100 -7.09 -19.82 17.68
C LEU A 100 -6.76 -18.34 17.48
N VAL A 101 -6.39 -18.00 16.25
CA VAL A 101 -6.32 -16.59 15.84
C VAL A 101 -7.75 -16.09 15.88
N ARG A 102 -8.09 -15.34 16.91
CA ARG A 102 -9.28 -14.50 16.89
C ARG A 102 -9.14 -13.57 15.70
N ASP A 103 -9.99 -13.77 14.71
CA ASP A 103 -10.33 -12.72 13.78
C ASP A 103 -10.68 -11.50 14.64
N HIS A 104 -9.95 -10.40 14.46
CA HIS A 104 -10.29 -9.16 15.11
C HIS A 104 -11.67 -8.76 14.57
N GLN A 105 -12.66 -8.89 15.44
CA GLN A 105 -13.99 -8.37 15.20
C GLN A 105 -13.86 -6.86 15.02
N GLU A 106 -14.26 -6.42 13.88
CA GLU A 106 -14.43 -5.01 13.54
C GLU A 106 -15.50 -4.41 14.45
N SER A 107 -15.23 -3.17 14.90
CA SER A 107 -16.20 -2.35 15.62
C SER A 107 -17.44 -2.11 14.74
N PRO A 108 -18.66 -2.25 15.27
CA PRO A 108 -19.90 -2.20 14.49
C PRO A 108 -20.45 -0.78 14.35
N GLU A 109 -19.67 0.18 13.86
CA GLU A 109 -20.15 1.54 13.57
C GLU A 109 -19.75 1.96 12.17
N ASP A 110 -20.59 1.70 11.23
CA ASP A 110 -20.94 2.34 9.96
C ASP A 110 -21.47 1.33 8.95
N THR A 111 -22.79 1.16 9.04
CA THR A 111 -23.56 0.30 8.15
C THR A 111 -23.80 1.01 6.83
N THR A 112 -23.10 0.59 5.76
CA THR A 112 -23.53 0.93 4.41
C THR A 112 -23.31 -0.26 3.48
N VAL A 113 -24.27 -0.53 2.59
CA VAL A 113 -24.29 -1.65 1.62
C VAL A 113 -22.95 -1.78 0.85
N GLY A 114 -22.30 -0.67 0.51
CA GLY A 114 -20.97 -0.67 -0.14
C GLY A 114 -19.82 -1.20 0.70
N ARG A 115 -19.96 -1.34 2.02
CA ARG A 115 -18.90 -1.86 2.89
C ARG A 115 -18.76 -3.38 2.75
N HIS A 116 -19.86 -4.11 2.70
CA HIS A 116 -19.82 -5.56 2.50
C HIS A 116 -19.22 -5.96 1.16
N GLU A 117 -19.47 -5.18 0.10
CA GLU A 117 -18.88 -5.41 -1.22
C GLU A 117 -17.34 -5.21 -1.19
N VAL A 118 -16.88 -4.16 -0.52
CA VAL A 118 -15.45 -3.89 -0.35
C VAL A 118 -14.78 -4.97 0.50
N GLU A 119 -15.39 -5.39 1.59
CA GLU A 119 -14.89 -6.47 2.46
C GLU A 119 -14.79 -7.79 1.70
N SER A 120 -15.82 -8.13 0.93
CA SER A 120 -15.84 -9.31 0.06
C SER A 120 -14.73 -9.26 -0.98
N LEU A 121 -14.53 -8.12 -1.63
CA LEU A 121 -13.44 -7.93 -2.60
C LEU A 121 -12.08 -8.08 -1.93
N VAL A 122 -11.86 -7.49 -0.77
CA VAL A 122 -10.62 -7.61 0.00
C VAL A 122 -10.37 -9.07 0.39
N ALA A 123 -11.40 -9.79 0.85
CA ALA A 123 -11.31 -11.20 1.18
C ALA A 123 -10.88 -12.03 -0.04
N VAL A 124 -11.50 -11.82 -1.20
CA VAL A 124 -11.14 -12.51 -2.44
C VAL A 124 -9.72 -12.12 -2.90
N MET A 125 -9.34 -10.85 -2.83
CA MET A 125 -7.97 -10.40 -3.14
C MET A 125 -6.92 -11.10 -2.27
N ARG A 126 -7.20 -11.34 -1.00
CA ARG A 126 -6.28 -12.04 -0.07
C ARG A 126 -6.03 -13.49 -0.43
N THR A 127 -6.93 -14.14 -1.17
CA THR A 127 -6.75 -15.52 -1.63
C THR A 127 -5.82 -15.63 -2.84
N LEU A 128 -5.51 -14.52 -3.52
CA LEU A 128 -4.58 -14.51 -4.64
C LEU A 128 -3.14 -14.79 -4.20
N ALA A 129 -2.35 -15.36 -5.09
CA ALA A 129 -0.91 -15.44 -4.91
C ALA A 129 -0.33 -14.03 -4.67
N ARG A 130 0.62 -13.90 -3.75
CA ARG A 130 1.16 -12.63 -3.30
C ARG A 130 1.49 -11.66 -4.46
N ARG A 131 2.20 -12.15 -5.48
CA ARG A 131 2.59 -11.30 -6.63
C ARG A 131 1.41 -10.85 -7.48
N GLN A 132 0.40 -11.67 -7.65
CA GLN A 132 -0.83 -11.28 -8.35
C GLN A 132 -1.54 -10.16 -7.58
N ARG A 133 -1.70 -10.32 -6.27
CA ARG A 133 -2.31 -9.31 -5.40
C ARG A 133 -1.53 -7.99 -5.41
N GLU A 134 -0.19 -8.03 -5.28
CA GLU A 134 0.68 -6.85 -5.36
C GLU A 134 0.48 -6.09 -6.69
N VAL A 135 0.50 -6.82 -7.81
CA VAL A 135 0.32 -6.23 -9.14
C VAL A 135 -1.08 -5.63 -9.31
N LEU A 136 -2.12 -6.35 -8.92
CA LEU A 136 -3.49 -5.84 -9.04
C LEU A 136 -3.71 -4.63 -8.13
N ALA A 137 -3.20 -4.64 -6.91
CA ALA A 137 -3.28 -3.49 -6.01
C ALA A 137 -2.56 -2.25 -6.58
N CYS A 138 -1.37 -2.42 -7.15
CA CYS A 138 -0.67 -1.31 -7.82
C CYS A 138 -1.44 -0.79 -9.04
N ARG A 139 -1.98 -1.68 -9.88
CA ARG A 139 -2.67 -1.31 -11.13
C ARG A 139 -4.03 -0.67 -10.90
N TYR A 140 -4.82 -1.16 -9.94
CA TYR A 140 -6.24 -0.81 -9.79
C TYR A 140 -6.56 -0.02 -8.51
N VAL A 141 -5.73 -0.10 -7.46
CA VAL A 141 -5.93 0.71 -6.24
C VAL A 141 -5.07 1.97 -6.28
N LEU A 142 -3.84 1.87 -6.78
CA LEU A 142 -2.95 3.02 -6.95
C LEU A 142 -2.99 3.61 -8.38
N GLU A 143 -3.74 3.00 -9.29
CA GLU A 143 -3.93 3.44 -10.69
C GLU A 143 -2.62 3.60 -11.48
N LEU A 144 -1.58 2.85 -11.12
CA LEU A 144 -0.28 2.92 -11.77
C LEU A 144 -0.31 2.29 -13.17
N SER A 145 0.45 2.85 -14.09
CA SER A 145 0.73 2.25 -15.39
C SER A 145 1.49 0.92 -15.26
N VAL A 146 1.58 0.16 -16.34
CA VAL A 146 2.39 -1.08 -16.38
C VAL A 146 3.84 -0.78 -16.05
N MET A 147 4.39 0.31 -16.62
CA MET A 147 5.77 0.74 -16.42
C MET A 147 6.02 1.13 -14.95
N GLU A 148 5.18 2.00 -14.36
CA GLU A 148 5.32 2.40 -12.95
C GLU A 148 5.17 1.22 -12.00
N THR A 149 4.24 0.29 -12.30
CA THR A 149 4.07 -0.94 -11.53
C THR A 149 5.33 -1.82 -11.61
N ALA A 150 5.91 -1.96 -12.79
CA ALA A 150 7.15 -2.71 -13.01
C ALA A 150 8.31 -2.11 -12.20
N GLN A 151 8.47 -0.80 -12.24
CA GLN A 151 9.47 -0.06 -11.45
C GLN A 151 9.25 -0.23 -9.95
N LEU A 152 8.03 0.00 -9.46
CA LEU A 152 7.69 -0.10 -8.03
C LEU A 152 7.92 -1.52 -7.48
N LEU A 153 7.55 -2.55 -8.24
CA LEU A 153 7.65 -3.95 -7.84
C LEU A 153 9.00 -4.58 -8.18
N GLN A 154 9.86 -3.88 -8.94
CA GLN A 154 11.16 -4.36 -9.44
C GLN A 154 11.01 -5.67 -10.23
N ILE A 155 10.09 -5.68 -11.20
CA ILE A 155 9.84 -6.79 -12.15
C ILE A 155 9.71 -6.25 -13.56
N SER A 156 9.78 -7.13 -14.57
CA SER A 156 9.59 -6.70 -15.96
C SER A 156 8.12 -6.35 -16.25
N GLU A 157 7.89 -5.46 -17.22
CA GLU A 157 6.54 -5.14 -17.70
C GLU A 157 5.79 -6.37 -18.21
N GLY A 158 6.49 -7.32 -18.84
CA GLY A 158 5.91 -8.60 -19.24
C GLY A 158 5.40 -9.40 -18.04
N SER A 159 6.14 -9.37 -16.91
CA SER A 159 5.70 -9.99 -15.65
C SER A 159 4.49 -9.28 -15.08
N VAL A 160 4.41 -7.94 -15.15
CA VAL A 160 3.23 -7.19 -14.72
C VAL A 160 2.00 -7.62 -15.52
N LYS A 161 2.08 -7.64 -16.86
CA LYS A 161 1.00 -8.07 -17.75
C LYS A 161 0.54 -9.50 -17.44
N ALA A 162 1.50 -10.42 -17.28
CA ALA A 162 1.21 -11.82 -16.96
C ALA A 162 0.55 -12.00 -15.58
N HIS A 163 1.01 -11.27 -14.55
CA HIS A 163 0.39 -11.33 -13.22
C HIS A 163 -0.97 -10.66 -13.20
N THR A 164 -1.17 -9.56 -13.95
CA THR A 164 -2.48 -8.92 -14.11
C THR A 164 -3.48 -9.90 -14.69
N HIS A 165 -3.15 -10.50 -15.84
CA HIS A 165 -4.05 -11.45 -16.51
C HIS A 165 -4.41 -12.66 -15.62
N ARG A 166 -3.40 -13.27 -15.00
CA ARG A 166 -3.63 -14.43 -14.11
C ARG A 166 -4.41 -14.04 -12.85
N GLY A 167 -4.12 -12.87 -12.27
CA GLY A 167 -4.82 -12.37 -11.10
C GLY A 167 -6.29 -12.08 -11.38
N LEU A 168 -6.62 -11.39 -12.49
CA LEU A 168 -8.00 -11.11 -12.89
C LEU A 168 -8.78 -12.40 -13.17
N ARG A 169 -8.18 -13.36 -13.88
CA ARG A 169 -8.79 -14.66 -14.12
C ARG A 169 -9.10 -15.40 -12.82
N SER A 170 -8.17 -15.38 -11.87
CA SER A 170 -8.39 -16.01 -10.55
C SER A 170 -9.47 -15.28 -9.74
N LEU A 171 -9.61 -13.96 -9.84
CA LEU A 171 -10.70 -13.21 -9.22
C LEU A 171 -12.04 -13.58 -9.82
N GLN A 172 -12.15 -13.59 -11.15
CA GLN A 172 -13.38 -13.92 -11.86
C GLN A 172 -13.89 -15.30 -11.45
N GLN A 173 -13.03 -16.33 -11.48
CA GLN A 173 -13.42 -17.68 -11.08
C GLN A 173 -13.93 -17.76 -9.62
N ARG A 174 -13.41 -16.95 -8.71
CA ARG A 174 -13.81 -16.96 -7.30
C ARG A 174 -15.10 -16.19 -7.04
N ILE A 175 -15.35 -15.14 -7.80
CA ILE A 175 -16.61 -14.38 -7.74
C ILE A 175 -17.76 -15.24 -8.29
N GLU A 176 -17.53 -15.95 -9.40
CA GLU A 176 -18.53 -16.88 -9.99
C GLU A 176 -18.91 -18.03 -9.06
N VAL A 177 -18.02 -18.46 -8.16
CA VAL A 177 -18.29 -19.53 -7.16
C VAL A 177 -18.97 -18.98 -5.91
N ALA A 178 -18.86 -17.67 -5.66
CA ALA A 178 -19.41 -17.03 -4.45
C ALA A 178 -20.84 -16.44 -4.66
N LEU A 179 -21.33 -16.41 -5.89
CA LEU A 179 -22.68 -16.03 -6.30
C LEU A 179 -23.55 -17.28 -6.52
#